data_470004472b32f37ee681100c61899001
#
_entry.id   470004472b32f37ee681100c61899001
#
_cell.length_a   1.000
_cell.length_b   1.000
_cell.length_c   1.000
_cell.angle_alpha   90.00
_cell.angle_beta   90.00
_cell.angle_gamma   90.00
#
_symmetry.space_group_name_H-M   'P 1'
#
loop_
_entity.id
_entity.type
_entity.pdbx_description
1 polymer ?
#
loop_
_entity_poly.entity_id
_entity_poly.type
_entity_poly.pdbx_seq_one_letter_code
_entity_poly.pdbx_strand_id
1 'polypeptide(L)'
;FNTDENTMPTTSTHEQAGYFDIGPLDFGENARRDIVMNLEDMGFVIEASHHEMAPAQHEIDFKYDEALHTADNIMTFKMAVRTIARRHGLHATFMPKPKFGVNGSGMHINMSLQKDGKNIFQDASDPNGLSKEAYYFIGGIMKHIKGMAAITNPLVNSYKRLVPGFEAPVYIAWSTTNRSPLIRIPATADGEGTRIELRSPDSAANPYLTLAVCLSAGLQGIREKIL
;
A
#
# COMPACT_ATOMS: atom_id res chain seq x y z
N PHE A 1 -13.96 12.55 2.22
CA PHE A 1 -15.42 12.73 2.13
C PHE A 1 -15.84 13.98 2.85
N ASN A 2 -16.98 14.58 2.43
CA ASN A 2 -17.61 15.67 3.16
C ASN A 2 -18.21 15.19 4.49
N THR A 3 -18.34 16.11 5.45
CA THR A 3 -19.13 15.91 6.67
C THR A 3 -20.46 16.64 6.56
N ASP A 4 -21.47 16.18 7.30
CA ASP A 4 -22.75 16.89 7.45
C ASP A 4 -22.65 18.03 8.51
N GLU A 5 -23.76 18.71 8.76
CA GLU A 5 -23.87 19.78 9.75
C GLU A 5 -23.50 19.37 11.18
N ASN A 6 -23.60 18.06 11.49
CA ASN A 6 -23.23 17.47 12.77
C ASN A 6 -21.80 16.91 12.75
N THR A 7 -21.00 17.23 11.76
CA THR A 7 -19.63 16.70 11.54
C THR A 7 -19.55 15.19 11.33
N MET A 8 -20.68 14.53 10.97
CA MET A 8 -20.70 13.11 10.66
C MET A 8 -20.28 12.83 9.22
N PRO A 9 -19.58 11.73 8.94
CA PRO A 9 -19.13 11.40 7.60
C PRO A 9 -20.31 11.14 6.66
N THR A 10 -20.21 11.67 5.45
CA THR A 10 -21.16 11.39 4.35
C THR A 10 -20.54 10.46 3.31
N THR A 11 -21.30 10.05 2.30
CA THR A 11 -20.80 9.35 1.11
C THR A 11 -20.44 10.30 -0.05
N SER A 12 -20.63 11.60 0.17
CA SER A 12 -20.32 12.64 -0.81
C SER A 12 -18.82 12.96 -0.80
N THR A 13 -18.24 12.99 -1.99
CA THR A 13 -16.85 13.45 -2.17
C THR A 13 -16.82 14.97 -2.32
N HIS A 14 -15.76 15.60 -1.83
CA HIS A 14 -15.60 17.06 -1.89
C HIS A 14 -15.19 17.55 -3.29
N GLU A 15 -14.77 16.63 -4.17
CA GLU A 15 -14.35 16.90 -5.55
C GLU A 15 -14.49 15.65 -6.44
N GLN A 16 -14.16 15.78 -7.74
CA GLN A 16 -14.26 14.74 -8.76
C GLN A 16 -12.95 14.60 -9.56
N ALA A 17 -11.82 15.01 -9.01
CA ALA A 17 -10.52 14.87 -9.65
C ALA A 17 -10.13 13.38 -9.82
N GLY A 18 -9.12 13.12 -10.63
CA GLY A 18 -8.57 11.81 -10.94
C GLY A 18 -7.06 11.76 -10.77
N TYR A 19 -6.47 10.72 -11.32
CA TYR A 19 -5.06 10.38 -11.14
C TYR A 19 -4.11 11.51 -11.55
N PHE A 20 -3.30 11.97 -10.60
CA PHE A 20 -2.34 13.07 -10.76
C PHE A 20 -2.95 14.43 -11.15
N ASP A 21 -4.26 14.61 -10.96
CA ASP A 21 -4.85 15.93 -11.10
C ASP A 21 -4.30 16.86 -10.01
N ILE A 22 -4.20 18.15 -10.38
CA ILE A 22 -3.73 19.24 -9.53
C ILE A 22 -4.81 20.32 -9.41
N GLY A 23 -4.59 21.35 -8.58
CA GLY A 23 -5.47 22.52 -8.56
C GLY A 23 -5.66 23.10 -9.98
N PRO A 24 -6.90 23.52 -10.33
CA PRO A 24 -8.04 23.73 -9.46
C PRO A 24 -8.97 22.50 -9.31
N LEU A 25 -8.63 21.33 -9.81
CA LEU A 25 -9.50 20.13 -9.73
C LEU A 25 -9.35 19.40 -8.39
N ASP A 26 -8.13 19.28 -7.89
CA ASP A 26 -7.82 18.66 -6.60
C ASP A 26 -8.08 19.63 -5.43
N PHE A 27 -9.29 19.61 -4.89
CA PHE A 27 -9.64 20.41 -3.71
C PHE A 27 -9.12 19.83 -2.39
N GLY A 28 -8.59 18.62 -2.41
CA GLY A 28 -7.96 17.99 -1.25
C GLY A 28 -6.48 18.35 -1.07
N GLU A 29 -5.86 19.04 -2.02
CA GLU A 29 -4.45 19.39 -2.02
C GLU A 29 -4.01 20.09 -0.71
N ASN A 30 -4.78 21.06 -0.23
CA ASN A 30 -4.43 21.78 1.01
C ASN A 30 -4.40 20.85 2.23
N ALA A 31 -5.40 19.97 2.37
CA ALA A 31 -5.42 19.00 3.46
C ALA A 31 -4.26 18.01 3.33
N ARG A 32 -4.00 17.51 2.13
CA ARG A 32 -2.89 16.58 1.85
C ARG A 32 -1.54 17.24 2.13
N ARG A 33 -1.32 18.49 1.74
CA ARG A 33 -0.10 19.25 2.04
C ARG A 33 0.11 19.41 3.55
N ASP A 34 -0.92 19.79 4.29
CA ASP A 34 -0.81 19.93 5.74
C ASP A 34 -0.52 18.58 6.41
N ILE A 35 -1.08 17.48 5.89
CA ILE A 35 -0.75 16.13 6.36
C ILE A 35 0.73 15.84 6.13
N VAL A 36 1.25 16.08 4.93
CA VAL A 36 2.65 15.84 4.58
C VAL A 36 3.58 16.63 5.50
N MET A 37 3.37 17.94 5.64
CA MET A 37 4.21 18.81 6.49
C MET A 37 4.22 18.32 7.95
N ASN A 38 3.06 17.97 8.51
CA ASN A 38 3.02 17.44 9.87
C ASN A 38 3.71 16.07 10.00
N LEU A 39 3.62 15.20 8.99
CA LEU A 39 4.33 13.93 9.01
C LEU A 39 5.84 14.13 8.94
N GLU A 40 6.33 15.07 8.11
CA GLU A 40 7.74 15.42 8.04
C GLU A 40 8.25 15.97 9.37
N ASP A 41 7.47 16.84 10.05
CA ASP A 41 7.78 17.32 11.40
C ASP A 41 7.82 16.20 12.45
N MET A 42 7.09 15.09 12.22
CA MET A 42 7.15 13.87 13.05
C MET A 42 8.31 12.94 12.68
N GLY A 43 9.12 13.29 11.67
CA GLY A 43 10.28 12.52 11.25
C GLY A 43 10.04 11.55 10.09
N PHE A 44 8.88 11.59 9.44
CA PHE A 44 8.66 10.82 8.22
C PHE A 44 9.48 11.41 7.06
N VAL A 45 10.00 10.56 6.22
CA VAL A 45 10.58 10.96 4.93
C VAL A 45 9.54 10.64 3.86
N ILE A 46 8.88 11.69 3.37
CA ILE A 46 7.84 11.55 2.34
C ILE A 46 8.50 11.44 0.96
N GLU A 47 8.11 10.45 0.17
CA GLU A 47 8.62 10.19 -1.17
C GLU A 47 7.68 10.70 -2.26
N ALA A 48 6.36 10.56 -2.07
CA ALA A 48 5.35 11.03 -3.01
C ALA A 48 4.06 11.44 -2.30
N SER A 49 3.32 12.36 -2.92
CA SER A 49 2.00 12.79 -2.47
C SER A 49 1.19 13.28 -3.66
N HIS A 50 0.11 12.59 -4.01
CA HIS A 50 -0.68 12.92 -5.20
C HIS A 50 -2.15 12.53 -5.04
N HIS A 51 -2.99 13.04 -5.95
CA HIS A 51 -4.37 12.59 -6.11
C HIS A 51 -4.39 11.22 -6.79
N GLU A 52 -5.21 10.30 -6.30
CA GLU A 52 -5.37 8.96 -6.84
C GLU A 52 -6.55 8.86 -7.83
N MET A 53 -6.83 7.65 -8.34
CA MET A 53 -7.79 7.42 -9.44
C MET A 53 -9.24 7.75 -9.08
N ALA A 54 -9.67 7.46 -7.86
CA ALA A 54 -11.06 7.70 -7.47
C ALA A 54 -11.26 9.14 -6.97
N PRO A 55 -12.45 9.73 -7.16
CA PRO A 55 -12.78 11.04 -6.59
C PRO A 55 -12.49 11.12 -5.10
N ALA A 56 -11.81 12.18 -4.68
CA ALA A 56 -11.35 12.43 -3.30
C ALA A 56 -10.48 11.31 -2.72
N GLN A 57 -9.75 10.60 -3.56
CA GLN A 57 -8.77 9.60 -3.16
C GLN A 57 -7.36 10.18 -3.26
N HIS A 58 -6.60 10.05 -2.19
CA HIS A 58 -5.24 10.60 -2.09
C HIS A 58 -4.27 9.50 -1.68
N GLU A 59 -3.05 9.59 -2.19
CA GLU A 59 -1.93 8.71 -1.85
C GLU A 59 -0.77 9.54 -1.28
N ILE A 60 -0.16 9.03 -0.24
CA ILE A 60 1.06 9.56 0.35
C ILE A 60 1.98 8.37 0.59
N ASP A 61 3.14 8.39 -0.04
CA ASP A 61 4.18 7.40 0.10
C ASP A 61 5.30 7.93 1.00
N PHE A 62 5.77 7.10 1.91
CA PHE A 62 6.91 7.43 2.77
C PHE A 62 7.98 6.35 2.68
N LYS A 63 9.21 6.76 2.92
CA LYS A 63 10.39 5.92 2.80
C LYS A 63 10.26 4.64 3.63
N TYR A 64 10.78 3.55 3.07
CA TYR A 64 10.86 2.26 3.76
C TYR A 64 11.71 2.32 5.03
N ASP A 65 11.40 1.46 5.97
CA ASP A 65 12.15 1.27 7.21
C ASP A 65 12.05 -0.20 7.65
N GLU A 66 12.64 -0.53 8.80
CA GLU A 66 12.44 -1.84 9.41
C GLU A 66 10.95 -2.14 9.63
N ALA A 67 10.59 -3.41 9.52
CA ALA A 67 9.19 -3.85 9.51
C ALA A 67 8.39 -3.35 10.74
N LEU A 68 8.97 -3.44 11.95
CA LEU A 68 8.28 -2.99 13.16
C LEU A 68 8.10 -1.47 13.18
N HIS A 69 9.16 -0.72 12.85
CA HIS A 69 9.10 0.73 12.77
C HIS A 69 8.12 1.20 11.69
N THR A 70 8.10 0.51 10.53
CA THR A 70 7.09 0.77 9.48
C THR A 70 5.66 0.55 9.99
N ALA A 71 5.42 -0.50 10.79
CA ALA A 71 4.09 -0.71 11.38
C ALA A 71 3.69 0.42 12.34
N ASP A 72 4.60 0.90 13.18
CA ASP A 72 4.40 2.06 14.06
C ASP A 72 4.09 3.32 13.25
N ASN A 73 4.85 3.55 12.18
CA ASN A 73 4.66 4.67 11.26
C ASN A 73 3.28 4.61 10.59
N ILE A 74 2.81 3.45 10.13
CA ILE A 74 1.46 3.30 9.56
C ILE A 74 0.37 3.66 10.56
N MET A 75 0.51 3.29 11.83
CA MET A 75 -0.46 3.66 12.87
C MET A 75 -0.46 5.16 13.12
N THR A 76 0.71 5.77 13.25
CA THR A 76 0.88 7.23 13.41
C THR A 76 0.32 7.97 12.19
N PHE A 77 0.64 7.53 10.98
CA PHE A 77 0.11 8.05 9.72
C PHE A 77 -1.42 8.08 9.72
N LYS A 78 -2.07 6.97 10.03
CA LYS A 78 -3.54 6.89 10.06
C LYS A 78 -4.17 7.86 11.07
N MET A 79 -3.53 8.06 12.19
CA MET A 79 -3.98 9.02 13.21
C MET A 79 -3.81 10.46 12.72
N ALA A 80 -2.64 10.81 12.19
CA ALA A 80 -2.33 12.14 11.67
C ALA A 80 -3.30 12.53 10.54
N VAL A 81 -3.47 11.65 9.55
CA VAL A 81 -4.37 11.86 8.40
C VAL A 81 -5.80 12.17 8.86
N ARG A 82 -6.36 11.35 9.76
CA ARG A 82 -7.73 11.58 10.27
C ARG A 82 -7.86 12.89 11.04
N THR A 83 -6.87 13.20 11.86
CA THR A 83 -6.86 14.40 12.69
C THR A 83 -6.78 15.67 11.85
N ILE A 84 -5.89 15.68 10.85
CA ILE A 84 -5.67 16.86 10.01
C ILE A 84 -6.82 17.03 9.01
N ALA A 85 -7.29 15.95 8.37
CA ALA A 85 -8.45 16.00 7.50
C ALA A 85 -9.68 16.65 8.21
N ARG A 86 -9.90 16.28 9.47
CA ARG A 86 -10.99 16.86 10.28
C ARG A 86 -10.83 18.38 10.49
N ARG A 87 -9.60 18.89 10.63
CA ARG A 87 -9.33 20.33 10.72
C ARG A 87 -9.71 21.07 9.43
N HIS A 88 -9.67 20.37 8.29
CA HIS A 88 -10.13 20.88 6.99
C HIS A 88 -11.62 20.61 6.71
N GLY A 89 -12.41 20.18 7.70
CA GLY A 89 -13.83 19.86 7.51
C GLY A 89 -14.09 18.59 6.71
N LEU A 90 -13.09 17.72 6.60
CA LEU A 90 -13.16 16.47 5.83
C LEU A 90 -13.13 15.23 6.73
N HIS A 91 -13.77 14.17 6.26
CA HIS A 91 -13.65 12.83 6.85
C HIS A 91 -12.69 11.96 6.04
N ALA A 92 -11.55 11.60 6.63
CA ALA A 92 -10.62 10.64 6.05
C ALA A 92 -10.99 9.20 6.44
N THR A 93 -11.11 8.34 5.44
CA THR A 93 -11.39 6.91 5.63
C THR A 93 -10.26 6.06 5.07
N PHE A 94 -9.96 4.96 5.75
CA PHE A 94 -9.08 3.88 5.29
C PHE A 94 -9.90 2.62 4.90
N MET A 95 -11.16 2.80 4.54
CA MET A 95 -12.03 1.73 4.06
C MET A 95 -11.56 1.24 2.69
N PRO A 96 -11.41 -0.07 2.48
CA PRO A 96 -10.87 -0.62 1.21
C PRO A 96 -11.67 -0.26 -0.04
N LYS A 97 -12.99 -0.19 0.06
CA LYS A 97 -13.90 0.16 -1.04
C LYS A 97 -15.03 1.04 -0.53
N PRO A 98 -14.79 2.34 -0.30
CA PRO A 98 -15.81 3.23 0.26
C PRO A 98 -16.93 3.57 -0.72
N LYS A 99 -16.66 3.53 -2.05
CA LYS A 99 -17.65 3.79 -3.10
C LYS A 99 -17.71 2.64 -4.10
N PHE A 100 -18.90 2.30 -4.53
CA PHE A 100 -19.11 1.37 -5.63
C PHE A 100 -18.79 2.03 -6.98
N GLY A 101 -18.27 1.26 -7.94
CA GLY A 101 -18.02 1.73 -9.30
C GLY A 101 -16.77 2.60 -9.51
N VAL A 102 -15.96 2.83 -8.46
CA VAL A 102 -14.68 3.55 -8.56
C VAL A 102 -13.56 2.76 -7.91
N ASN A 103 -12.29 3.16 -8.08
CA ASN A 103 -11.15 2.47 -7.47
C ASN A 103 -11.26 2.44 -5.93
N GLY A 104 -10.73 1.38 -5.33
CA GLY A 104 -10.60 1.23 -3.89
C GLY A 104 -9.20 1.61 -3.39
N SER A 105 -9.04 1.63 -2.06
CA SER A 105 -7.77 1.96 -1.40
C SER A 105 -7.00 0.70 -1.03
N GLY A 106 -5.79 0.55 -1.60
CA GLY A 106 -4.82 -0.47 -1.22
C GLY A 106 -3.89 -0.01 -0.11
N MET A 107 -3.20 -0.95 0.48
CA MET A 107 -2.00 -0.73 1.28
C MET A 107 -0.93 -1.65 0.68
N HIS A 108 -0.28 -1.19 -0.38
CA HIS A 108 0.73 -1.99 -1.06
C HIS A 108 1.98 -2.10 -0.19
N ILE A 109 2.48 -3.32 -0.01
CA ILE A 109 3.63 -3.57 0.86
C ILE A 109 4.84 -3.87 0.01
N ASN A 110 5.77 -2.94 -0.01
CA ASN A 110 7.09 -3.12 -0.59
C ASN A 110 8.00 -3.82 0.42
N MET A 111 8.62 -4.92 0.01
CA MET A 111 9.44 -5.76 0.90
C MET A 111 10.76 -6.13 0.23
N SER A 112 11.83 -6.06 1.01
CA SER A 112 13.12 -6.68 0.72
C SER A 112 13.69 -7.29 2.00
N LEU A 113 14.66 -8.20 1.86
CA LEU A 113 15.40 -8.73 3.00
C LEU A 113 16.86 -8.28 2.92
N GLN A 114 17.43 -7.92 4.07
CA GLN A 114 18.83 -7.59 4.19
C GLN A 114 19.56 -8.62 5.05
N LYS A 115 20.79 -8.94 4.67
CA LYS A 115 21.71 -9.75 5.43
C LYS A 115 23.10 -9.09 5.37
N ASP A 116 23.70 -8.84 6.52
CA ASP A 116 25.01 -8.20 6.63
C ASP A 116 25.10 -6.87 5.83
N GLY A 117 24.02 -6.07 5.90
CA GLY A 117 23.91 -4.77 5.21
C GLY A 117 23.69 -4.86 3.70
N LYS A 118 23.47 -6.05 3.14
CA LYS A 118 23.22 -6.25 1.70
C LYS A 118 21.79 -6.74 1.45
N ASN A 119 21.17 -6.18 0.40
CA ASN A 119 19.89 -6.66 -0.09
C ASN A 119 20.07 -8.04 -0.73
N ILE A 120 19.48 -9.09 -0.10
CA ILE A 120 19.60 -10.46 -0.58
C ILE A 120 18.57 -10.82 -1.67
N PHE A 121 17.69 -9.90 -2.04
CA PHE A 121 16.76 -10.11 -3.16
C PHE A 121 17.39 -9.81 -4.52
N GLN A 122 18.53 -9.14 -4.55
CA GLN A 122 19.19 -8.73 -5.78
C GLN A 122 20.11 -9.80 -6.34
N ASP A 123 20.02 -10.05 -7.65
CA ASP A 123 20.99 -10.79 -8.46
C ASP A 123 21.08 -10.18 -9.85
N ALA A 124 22.17 -9.48 -10.15
CA ALA A 124 22.38 -8.82 -11.42
C ALA A 124 22.56 -9.80 -12.60
N SER A 125 22.78 -11.09 -12.35
CA SER A 125 22.89 -12.12 -13.38
C SER A 125 21.54 -12.71 -13.82
N ASP A 126 20.49 -12.47 -13.04
CA ASP A 126 19.14 -12.93 -13.36
C ASP A 126 18.43 -11.96 -14.32
N PRO A 127 17.67 -12.44 -15.32
CA PRO A 127 16.95 -11.58 -16.27
C PRO A 127 15.97 -10.58 -15.63
N ASN A 128 15.44 -10.90 -14.45
CA ASN A 128 14.53 -10.03 -13.69
C ASN A 128 15.23 -9.28 -12.54
N GLY A 129 16.56 -9.46 -12.39
CA GLY A 129 17.33 -8.88 -11.29
C GLY A 129 17.06 -9.50 -9.92
N LEU A 130 16.42 -10.68 -9.87
CA LEU A 130 16.00 -11.34 -8.64
C LEU A 130 16.89 -12.52 -8.26
N SER A 131 17.27 -12.58 -6.99
CA SER A 131 17.95 -13.74 -6.43
C SER A 131 17.00 -14.94 -6.28
N LYS A 132 17.57 -16.12 -6.04
CA LYS A 132 16.79 -17.33 -5.68
C LYS A 132 15.99 -17.11 -4.40
N GLU A 133 16.54 -16.40 -3.43
CA GLU A 133 15.88 -16.04 -2.17
C GLU A 133 14.62 -15.21 -2.44
N ALA A 134 14.68 -14.25 -3.38
CA ALA A 134 13.52 -13.47 -3.77
C ALA A 134 12.43 -14.33 -4.42
N TYR A 135 12.79 -15.22 -5.35
CA TYR A 135 11.83 -16.16 -5.95
C TYR A 135 11.19 -17.08 -4.91
N TYR A 136 11.97 -17.63 -3.99
CA TYR A 136 11.44 -18.46 -2.92
C TYR A 136 10.53 -17.70 -1.96
N PHE A 137 10.88 -16.45 -1.65
CA PHE A 137 10.04 -15.58 -0.84
C PHE A 137 8.69 -15.31 -1.52
N ILE A 138 8.71 -15.00 -2.81
CA ILE A 138 7.49 -14.85 -3.64
C ILE A 138 6.67 -16.13 -3.62
N GLY A 139 7.29 -17.28 -3.86
CA GLY A 139 6.65 -18.61 -3.83
C GLY A 139 5.96 -18.88 -2.49
N GLY A 140 6.63 -18.54 -1.38
CA GLY A 140 6.06 -18.67 -0.04
C GLY A 140 4.81 -17.82 0.17
N ILE A 141 4.84 -16.54 -0.23
CA ILE A 141 3.67 -15.67 -0.16
C ILE A 141 2.54 -16.21 -1.03
N MET A 142 2.81 -16.58 -2.28
CA MET A 142 1.79 -17.08 -3.21
C MET A 142 1.13 -18.37 -2.70
N LYS A 143 1.90 -19.27 -2.09
CA LYS A 143 1.39 -20.49 -1.46
C LYS A 143 0.39 -20.22 -0.34
N HIS A 144 0.66 -19.19 0.49
CA HIS A 144 -0.10 -18.91 1.70
C HIS A 144 -1.13 -17.77 1.57
N ILE A 145 -1.15 -17.05 0.46
CA ILE A 145 -1.95 -15.82 0.32
C ILE A 145 -3.43 -15.99 0.63
N LYS A 146 -4.03 -17.15 0.30
CA LYS A 146 -5.44 -17.41 0.61
C LYS A 146 -5.71 -17.43 2.12
N GLY A 147 -4.80 -18.01 2.91
CA GLY A 147 -4.89 -17.98 4.37
C GLY A 147 -4.53 -16.61 4.94
N MET A 148 -3.52 -15.95 4.37
CA MET A 148 -3.10 -14.61 4.77
C MET A 148 -4.22 -13.58 4.60
N ALA A 149 -5.13 -13.78 3.62
CA ALA A 149 -6.23 -12.85 3.35
C ALA A 149 -7.13 -12.60 4.58
N ALA A 150 -7.25 -13.53 5.51
CA ALA A 150 -7.97 -13.31 6.76
C ALA A 150 -7.38 -12.16 7.61
N ILE A 151 -6.10 -11.84 7.42
CA ILE A 151 -5.35 -10.80 8.13
C ILE A 151 -5.12 -9.59 7.24
N THR A 152 -4.69 -9.82 5.99
CA THR A 152 -4.35 -8.75 5.05
C THR A 152 -5.57 -8.06 4.43
N ASN A 153 -6.74 -8.72 4.48
CA ASN A 153 -8.01 -8.26 3.92
C ASN A 153 -9.16 -8.60 4.90
N PRO A 154 -9.19 -7.96 6.10
CA PRO A 154 -9.95 -8.46 7.25
C PRO A 154 -11.45 -8.16 7.22
N LEU A 155 -11.91 -7.35 6.27
CA LEU A 155 -13.32 -6.91 6.20
C LEU A 155 -14.04 -7.54 5.02
N VAL A 156 -15.35 -7.69 5.12
CA VAL A 156 -16.22 -7.99 3.96
C VAL A 156 -16.01 -6.94 2.85
N ASN A 157 -15.79 -5.68 3.24
CA ASN A 157 -15.50 -4.60 2.31
C ASN A 157 -14.17 -4.78 1.57
N SER A 158 -13.18 -5.45 2.14
CA SER A 158 -11.91 -5.79 1.49
C SER A 158 -12.12 -6.53 0.17
N TYR A 159 -13.06 -7.47 0.17
CA TYR A 159 -13.35 -8.30 -1.01
C TYR A 159 -14.19 -7.55 -2.08
N LYS A 160 -14.81 -6.42 -1.72
CA LYS A 160 -15.43 -5.50 -2.69
C LYS A 160 -14.38 -4.70 -3.47
N ARG A 161 -13.16 -4.58 -2.92
CA ARG A 161 -12.01 -3.98 -3.63
C ARG A 161 -11.35 -4.97 -4.59
N LEU A 162 -11.22 -6.24 -4.20
CA LEU A 162 -10.51 -7.28 -4.96
C LEU A 162 -11.37 -7.82 -6.12
N VAL A 163 -11.75 -6.94 -7.04
CA VAL A 163 -12.58 -7.24 -8.21
C VAL A 163 -11.91 -6.73 -9.49
N PRO A 164 -12.15 -7.36 -10.66
CA PRO A 164 -11.56 -6.93 -11.93
C PRO A 164 -11.95 -5.50 -12.31
N GLY A 165 -11.04 -4.81 -13.02
CA GLY A 165 -11.32 -3.50 -13.63
C GLY A 165 -11.01 -2.29 -12.75
N PHE A 166 -10.47 -2.48 -11.53
CA PHE A 166 -10.18 -1.40 -10.58
C PHE A 166 -8.74 -1.46 -10.02
N GLU A 167 -7.80 -1.94 -10.82
CA GLU A 167 -6.36 -2.02 -10.48
C GLU A 167 -6.01 -2.84 -9.22
N ALA A 168 -6.99 -3.54 -8.65
CA ALA A 168 -6.77 -4.46 -7.56
C ALA A 168 -6.37 -5.85 -8.08
N PRO A 169 -5.49 -6.59 -7.40
CA PRO A 169 -5.08 -7.91 -7.84
C PRO A 169 -6.21 -8.94 -7.63
N VAL A 170 -6.50 -9.69 -8.70
CA VAL A 170 -7.51 -10.77 -8.68
C VAL A 170 -6.91 -12.14 -9.04
N TYR A 171 -5.63 -12.18 -9.40
CA TYR A 171 -4.92 -13.40 -9.78
C TYR A 171 -3.71 -13.61 -8.87
N ILE A 172 -3.49 -14.85 -8.42
CA ILE A 172 -2.29 -15.26 -7.69
C ILE A 172 -1.18 -15.47 -8.73
N ALA A 173 -0.48 -14.41 -9.03
CA ALA A 173 0.62 -14.36 -10.00
C ALA A 173 1.58 -13.23 -9.62
N TRP A 174 2.76 -13.19 -10.25
CA TRP A 174 3.69 -12.07 -10.13
C TRP A 174 4.11 -11.58 -11.53
N SER A 175 4.59 -10.33 -11.62
CA SER A 175 5.06 -9.73 -12.87
C SER A 175 6.04 -8.60 -12.61
N THR A 176 6.95 -8.38 -13.56
CA THR A 176 7.87 -7.22 -13.61
C THR A 176 7.25 -6.01 -14.32
N THR A 177 6.22 -6.20 -15.13
CA THR A 177 5.67 -5.16 -16.01
C THR A 177 4.22 -4.81 -15.71
N ASN A 178 3.42 -5.75 -15.22
CA ASN A 178 1.98 -5.57 -15.03
C ASN A 178 1.65 -5.19 -13.58
N ARG A 179 0.64 -4.32 -13.39
CA ARG A 179 0.10 -3.91 -12.08
C ARG A 179 -1.11 -4.73 -11.61
N SER A 180 -1.61 -5.65 -12.45
CA SER A 180 -2.79 -6.48 -12.13
C SER A 180 -2.51 -7.72 -11.28
N PRO A 181 -1.31 -8.34 -11.27
CA PRO A 181 -1.05 -9.51 -10.46
C PRO A 181 -0.89 -9.18 -8.97
N LEU A 182 -0.93 -10.23 -8.16
CA LEU A 182 -0.78 -10.17 -6.70
C LEU A 182 0.54 -9.52 -6.27
N ILE A 183 1.63 -9.88 -6.94
CA ILE A 183 2.96 -9.36 -6.64
C ILE A 183 3.53 -8.68 -7.88
N ARG A 184 3.97 -7.45 -7.71
CA ARG A 184 4.74 -6.70 -8.70
C ARG A 184 6.20 -6.63 -8.28
N ILE A 185 7.09 -6.68 -9.26
CA ILE A 185 8.51 -6.37 -9.08
C ILE A 185 8.73 -4.97 -9.65
N PRO A 186 8.85 -3.93 -8.81
CA PRO A 186 9.10 -2.57 -9.29
C PRO A 186 10.45 -2.47 -10.00
N ALA A 187 10.50 -1.74 -11.11
CA ALA A 187 11.77 -1.44 -11.77
C ALA A 187 12.64 -0.56 -10.86
N THR A 188 13.95 -0.85 -10.86
CA THR A 188 14.96 -0.06 -10.16
C THR A 188 16.05 0.35 -11.14
N ALA A 189 16.48 1.62 -11.09
CA ALA A 189 17.44 2.14 -12.08
C ALA A 189 18.80 1.42 -11.99
N ASP A 190 19.24 1.07 -10.77
CA ASP A 190 20.60 0.61 -10.48
C ASP A 190 20.65 -0.80 -9.87
N GLY A 191 19.50 -1.49 -9.80
CA GLY A 191 19.37 -2.77 -9.04
C GLY A 191 19.44 -2.58 -7.52
N GLU A 192 19.94 -1.49 -7.02
CA GLU A 192 19.80 -1.11 -5.62
C GLU A 192 18.33 -0.88 -5.28
N GLY A 193 17.81 -1.42 -4.24
CA GLY A 193 16.38 -1.31 -3.93
C GLY A 193 15.49 -2.36 -4.61
N THR A 194 16.08 -3.46 -5.13
CA THR A 194 15.32 -4.62 -5.57
C THR A 194 14.38 -5.07 -4.45
N ARG A 195 13.09 -5.13 -4.78
CA ARG A 195 12.02 -5.41 -3.83
C ARG A 195 10.84 -6.07 -4.52
N ILE A 196 9.98 -6.65 -3.76
CA ILE A 196 8.67 -7.12 -4.21
C ILE A 196 7.57 -6.22 -3.63
N GLU A 197 6.52 -6.00 -4.37
CA GLU A 197 5.33 -5.26 -3.94
C GLU A 197 4.14 -6.21 -3.86
N LEU A 198 3.68 -6.51 -2.66
CA LEU A 198 2.44 -7.26 -2.44
C LEU A 198 1.26 -6.29 -2.51
N ARG A 199 0.34 -6.49 -3.46
CA ARG A 199 -0.71 -5.54 -3.82
C ARG A 199 -2.09 -5.84 -3.25
N SER A 200 -2.32 -7.05 -2.71
CA SER A 200 -3.61 -7.43 -2.16
C SER A 200 -3.97 -6.78 -0.82
N PRO A 201 -3.05 -6.52 0.12
CA PRO A 201 -3.41 -5.93 1.40
C PRO A 201 -4.13 -4.59 1.23
N ASP A 202 -5.00 -4.29 2.16
CA ASP A 202 -5.72 -3.03 2.19
C ASP A 202 -5.52 -2.27 3.50
N SER A 203 -5.89 -1.01 3.48
CA SER A 203 -5.64 -0.08 4.56
C SER A 203 -6.48 -0.33 5.84
N ALA A 204 -7.45 -1.28 5.82
CA ALA A 204 -8.15 -1.71 7.03
C ALA A 204 -7.37 -2.76 7.84
N ALA A 205 -6.36 -3.39 7.21
CA ALA A 205 -5.56 -4.41 7.87
C ALA A 205 -4.74 -3.83 9.04
N ASN A 206 -4.50 -4.68 10.04
CA ASN A 206 -3.57 -4.37 11.12
C ASN A 206 -2.13 -4.48 10.57
N PRO A 207 -1.31 -3.41 10.59
CA PRO A 207 0.00 -3.43 9.95
C PRO A 207 0.97 -4.43 10.61
N TYR A 208 0.95 -4.56 11.92
CA TYR A 208 1.83 -5.51 12.63
C TYR A 208 1.55 -6.95 12.21
N LEU A 209 0.29 -7.36 12.22
CA LEU A 209 -0.10 -8.71 11.82
C LEU A 209 0.15 -8.95 10.34
N THR A 210 -0.11 -7.95 9.49
CA THR A 210 0.11 -8.04 8.04
C THR A 210 1.58 -8.25 7.72
N LEU A 211 2.48 -7.45 8.30
CA LEU A 211 3.92 -7.59 8.08
C LEU A 211 4.44 -8.92 8.66
N ALA A 212 3.94 -9.34 9.82
CA ALA A 212 4.32 -10.62 10.43
C ALA A 212 3.96 -11.83 9.56
N VAL A 213 2.74 -11.87 8.99
CA VAL A 213 2.34 -12.99 8.12
C VAL A 213 3.06 -12.97 6.78
N CYS A 214 3.34 -11.78 6.22
CA CYS A 214 4.14 -11.65 5.00
C CYS A 214 5.57 -12.18 5.22
N LEU A 215 6.21 -11.76 6.29
CA LEU A 215 7.56 -12.24 6.63
C LEU A 215 7.57 -13.74 6.90
N SER A 216 6.61 -14.25 7.68
CA SER A 216 6.52 -15.68 8.00
C SER A 216 6.35 -16.53 6.74
N ALA A 217 5.42 -16.15 5.85
CA ALA A 217 5.17 -16.88 4.60
C ALA A 217 6.39 -16.84 3.66
N GLY A 218 7.00 -15.67 3.50
CA GLY A 218 8.19 -15.52 2.66
C GLY A 218 9.39 -16.30 3.19
N LEU A 219 9.66 -16.26 4.50
CA LEU A 219 10.74 -17.03 5.12
C LEU A 219 10.50 -18.54 5.04
N GLN A 220 9.24 -18.99 5.12
CA GLN A 220 8.93 -20.40 4.87
C GLN A 220 9.24 -20.76 3.41
N GLY A 221 8.91 -19.87 2.46
CA GLY A 221 9.27 -20.05 1.05
C GLY A 221 10.77 -20.25 0.85
N ILE A 222 11.60 -19.43 1.50
CA ILE A 222 13.07 -19.57 1.45
C ILE A 222 13.52 -20.90 2.07
N ARG A 223 13.02 -21.25 3.24
CA ARG A 223 13.40 -22.50 3.94
C ARG A 223 13.04 -23.76 3.14
N GLU A 224 11.86 -23.78 2.53
CA GLU A 224 11.34 -24.93 1.77
C GLU A 224 11.68 -24.85 0.27
N LYS A 225 12.34 -23.75 -0.18
CA LYS A 225 12.70 -23.50 -1.59
C LYS A 225 11.48 -23.58 -2.52
N ILE A 226 10.39 -22.92 -2.14
CA ILE A 226 9.13 -22.90 -2.89
C ILE A 226 9.29 -21.96 -4.10
N LEU A 227 8.98 -22.47 -5.31
CA LEU A 227 8.98 -21.73 -6.58
C LEU A 227 7.55 -21.51 -7.08
#